data_1d3d918c75551c53d34c913b10ef1fd2
#
_entry.id   1d3d918c75551c53d34c913b10ef1fd2
#
_cell.length_a   1.000
_cell.length_b   1.000
_cell.length_c   1.000
_cell.angle_alpha   90.00
_cell.angle_beta   90.00
_cell.angle_gamma   90.00
#
_symmetry.space_group_name_H-M   'P 1'
#
loop_
_entity.id
_entity.type
_entity.pdbx_description
1 polymer ?
#
loop_
_entity_poly.entity_id
_entity_poly.type
_entity_poly.pdbx_seq_one_letter_code
_entity_poly.pdbx_strand_id
1 'polypeptide(L)'
;MGSLTTAPDWYLMRGSGVVALLLLTAVVVLGVGTTKRWRPARTPRFVTLALHRSISLLAVCFLAIHIVTALIDPYAAVRLLQVVVPLPLGPYPFWLGLGALSLDAIAALVATSLLRHRLSLRTWKTVHWLGYASWPLAFAHGLGMGSDSSTVWFLALAGASAGAVALAVGTRLLGARRPYPKYLGTALETGGPA
;
A
#
# COMPACT_ATOMS: atom_id res chain seq x y z
N MET A 1 19.51 18.06 31.79
CA MET A 1 18.07 17.71 31.80
C MET A 1 17.57 17.62 30.35
N GLY A 2 17.83 16.55 29.62
CA GLY A 2 17.54 16.49 28.18
C GLY A 2 17.38 15.10 27.56
N SER A 3 17.18 14.06 28.35
CA SER A 3 17.25 12.69 27.78
C SER A 3 15.98 11.83 27.91
N LEU A 4 14.92 12.29 28.55
CA LEU A 4 13.71 11.47 28.78
C LEU A 4 12.55 11.79 27.83
N THR A 5 12.61 12.89 27.06
CA THR A 5 11.55 13.29 26.14
C THR A 5 11.74 12.75 24.70
N THR A 6 12.91 12.29 24.36
CA THR A 6 13.28 11.87 22.99
C THR A 6 13.06 10.39 22.70
N ALA A 7 13.07 9.52 23.72
CA ALA A 7 12.87 8.09 23.54
C ALA A 7 11.43 7.72 23.08
N PRO A 8 10.35 8.31 23.62
CA PRO A 8 8.99 7.98 23.19
C PRO A 8 8.73 8.32 21.73
N ASP A 9 9.21 9.49 21.25
CA ASP A 9 8.98 9.95 19.88
C ASP A 9 9.67 9.05 18.88
N TRP A 10 10.89 8.62 19.17
CA TRP A 10 11.65 7.68 18.37
C TRP A 10 10.96 6.29 18.26
N TYR A 11 10.44 5.76 19.39
CA TYR A 11 9.68 4.50 19.37
C TYR A 11 8.36 4.65 18.60
N LEU A 12 7.67 5.78 18.76
CA LEU A 12 6.43 6.07 18.05
C LEU A 12 6.66 6.18 16.53
N MET A 13 7.70 6.90 16.11
CA MET A 13 8.07 7.01 14.69
C MET A 13 8.31 5.62 14.09
N ARG A 14 9.10 4.78 14.74
CA ARG A 14 9.42 3.44 14.24
C ARG A 14 8.23 2.51 14.26
N GLY A 15 7.54 2.42 15.39
CA GLY A 15 6.37 1.56 15.55
C GLY A 15 5.26 1.92 14.59
N SER A 16 4.96 3.21 14.43
CA SER A 16 3.93 3.66 13.48
C SER A 16 4.33 3.38 12.03
N GLY A 17 5.62 3.48 11.67
CA GLY A 17 6.13 3.14 10.34
C GLY A 17 5.97 1.65 10.02
N VAL A 18 6.29 0.76 10.96
CA VAL A 18 6.10 -0.69 10.81
C VAL A 18 4.61 -1.02 10.67
N VAL A 19 3.75 -0.45 11.53
CA VAL A 19 2.31 -0.67 11.44
C VAL A 19 1.75 -0.13 10.12
N ALA A 20 2.20 1.05 9.66
CA ALA A 20 1.80 1.60 8.37
C ALA A 20 2.18 0.67 7.21
N LEU A 21 3.39 0.08 7.21
CA LEU A 21 3.82 -0.88 6.19
C LEU A 21 2.95 -2.15 6.18
N LEU A 22 2.62 -2.68 7.34
CA LEU A 22 1.72 -3.84 7.47
C LEU A 22 0.32 -3.54 6.95
N LEU A 23 -0.22 -2.39 7.31
CA LEU A 23 -1.52 -1.94 6.84
C LEU A 23 -1.52 -1.70 5.33
N LEU A 24 -0.47 -1.08 4.76
CA LEU A 24 -0.31 -0.94 3.32
C LEU A 24 -0.23 -2.30 2.62
N THR A 25 0.48 -3.27 3.20
CA THR A 25 0.50 -4.65 2.70
C THR A 25 -0.92 -5.24 2.65
N ALA A 26 -1.68 -5.12 3.74
CA ALA A 26 -3.07 -5.58 3.79
C ALA A 26 -3.97 -4.85 2.77
N VAL A 27 -3.77 -3.53 2.59
CA VAL A 27 -4.50 -2.73 1.58
C VAL A 27 -4.25 -3.25 0.16
N VAL A 28 -2.99 -3.54 -0.20
CA VAL A 28 -2.65 -4.08 -1.52
C VAL A 28 -3.26 -5.47 -1.71
N VAL A 29 -3.11 -6.37 -0.75
CA VAL A 29 -3.67 -7.73 -0.79
C VAL A 29 -5.19 -7.69 -0.93
N LEU A 30 -5.88 -6.89 -0.12
CA LEU A 30 -7.34 -6.71 -0.20
C LEU A 30 -7.74 -6.05 -1.52
N GLY A 31 -6.96 -5.07 -2.02
CA GLY A 31 -7.19 -4.43 -3.31
C GLY A 31 -7.19 -5.44 -4.46
N VAL A 32 -6.26 -6.40 -4.45
CA VAL A 32 -6.29 -7.53 -5.39
C VAL A 32 -7.54 -8.39 -5.18
N GLY A 33 -7.90 -8.68 -3.93
CA GLY A 33 -9.08 -9.48 -3.58
C GLY A 33 -10.41 -8.87 -4.03
N THR A 34 -10.48 -7.54 -4.26
CA THR A 34 -11.69 -6.89 -4.81
C THR A 34 -11.91 -7.18 -6.29
N THR A 35 -10.93 -7.71 -7.00
CA THR A 35 -11.05 -8.04 -8.42
C THR A 35 -11.94 -9.26 -8.65
N LYS A 36 -12.69 -9.30 -9.77
CA LYS A 36 -13.67 -10.36 -10.06
C LYS A 36 -13.10 -11.79 -10.06
N ARG A 37 -11.80 -11.95 -10.22
CA ARG A 37 -11.11 -13.24 -10.41
C ARG A 37 -10.58 -13.88 -9.13
N TRP A 38 -10.45 -13.11 -8.05
CA TRP A 38 -9.94 -13.60 -6.77
C TRP A 38 -11.03 -13.49 -5.72
N ARG A 39 -11.92 -14.47 -5.69
CA ARG A 39 -12.96 -14.56 -4.66
C ARG A 39 -12.74 -15.82 -3.85
N PRO A 40 -12.47 -15.71 -2.54
CA PRO A 40 -12.74 -16.82 -1.65
C PRO A 40 -14.23 -17.14 -1.75
N ALA A 41 -14.60 -18.38 -2.01
CA ALA A 41 -15.98 -18.81 -2.30
C ALA A 41 -17.02 -18.43 -1.23
N ARG A 42 -16.55 -17.97 -0.05
CA ARG A 42 -17.39 -17.66 1.11
C ARG A 42 -17.41 -16.19 1.52
N THR A 43 -16.66 -15.28 0.90
CA THR A 43 -16.59 -13.87 1.34
C THR A 43 -17.37 -12.96 0.38
N PRO A 44 -18.45 -12.30 0.84
CA PRO A 44 -19.19 -11.34 0.04
C PRO A 44 -18.31 -10.16 -0.39
N ARG A 45 -18.50 -9.69 -1.63
CA ARG A 45 -17.69 -8.58 -2.21
C ARG A 45 -17.76 -7.29 -1.38
N PHE A 46 -18.91 -7.00 -0.79
CA PHE A 46 -19.08 -5.79 0.02
C PHE A 46 -18.19 -5.80 1.27
N VAL A 47 -17.98 -6.97 1.88
CA VAL A 47 -17.09 -7.12 3.06
C VAL A 47 -15.65 -6.80 2.68
N THR A 48 -15.16 -7.36 1.56
CA THR A 48 -13.79 -7.07 1.07
C THR A 48 -13.59 -5.60 0.76
N LEU A 49 -14.59 -4.94 0.14
CA LEU A 49 -14.55 -3.51 -0.15
C LEU A 49 -14.58 -2.66 1.12
N ALA A 50 -15.44 -3.02 2.09
CA ALA A 50 -15.52 -2.33 3.38
C ALA A 50 -14.21 -2.46 4.16
N LEU A 51 -13.62 -3.65 4.22
CA LEU A 51 -12.33 -3.89 4.86
C LEU A 51 -11.21 -3.11 4.16
N HIS A 52 -11.14 -3.16 2.82
CA HIS A 52 -10.15 -2.37 2.08
C HIS A 52 -10.24 -0.88 2.41
N ARG A 53 -11.46 -0.31 2.45
CA ARG A 53 -11.66 1.10 2.82
C ARG A 53 -11.24 1.39 4.26
N SER A 54 -11.66 0.59 5.22
CA SER A 54 -11.37 0.81 6.64
C SER A 54 -9.87 0.67 6.94
N ILE A 55 -9.21 -0.35 6.38
CA ILE A 55 -7.77 -0.56 6.55
C ILE A 55 -6.97 0.51 5.82
N SER A 56 -7.44 1.01 4.65
CA SER A 56 -6.79 2.14 3.97
C SER A 56 -6.83 3.42 4.82
N LEU A 57 -7.96 3.72 5.48
CA LEU A 57 -8.07 4.88 6.37
C LEU A 57 -7.13 4.72 7.57
N LEU A 58 -7.09 3.53 8.16
CA LEU A 58 -6.19 3.24 9.28
C LEU A 58 -4.71 3.37 8.85
N ALA A 59 -4.35 2.89 7.66
CA ALA A 59 -3.01 3.06 7.11
C ALA A 59 -2.62 4.54 6.96
N VAL A 60 -3.54 5.38 6.48
CA VAL A 60 -3.33 6.84 6.37
C VAL A 60 -3.14 7.47 7.75
N CYS A 61 -3.90 7.06 8.77
CA CYS A 61 -3.72 7.56 10.14
C CYS A 61 -2.34 7.19 10.70
N PHE A 62 -1.90 5.94 10.57
CA PHE A 62 -0.58 5.52 11.04
C PHE A 62 0.55 6.16 10.23
N LEU A 63 0.37 6.36 8.93
CA LEU A 63 1.31 7.12 8.10
C LEU A 63 1.43 8.58 8.55
N ALA A 64 0.31 9.23 8.88
CA ALA A 64 0.32 10.59 9.42
C ALA A 64 1.07 10.67 10.78
N ILE A 65 0.83 9.73 11.68
CA ILE A 65 1.57 9.64 12.95
C ILE A 65 3.07 9.44 12.67
N HIS A 66 3.44 8.54 11.76
CA HIS A 66 4.83 8.29 11.37
C HIS A 66 5.53 9.57 10.87
N ILE A 67 4.86 10.32 9.99
CA ILE A 67 5.42 11.55 9.43
C ILE A 67 5.53 12.64 10.48
N VAL A 68 4.50 12.85 11.30
CA VAL A 68 4.51 13.87 12.34
C VAL A 68 5.61 13.58 13.36
N THR A 69 5.73 12.34 13.81
CA THR A 69 6.79 11.94 14.75
C THR A 69 8.18 12.08 14.13
N ALA A 70 8.37 11.79 12.84
CA ALA A 70 9.62 12.00 12.13
C ALA A 70 10.00 13.49 12.01
N LEU A 71 9.01 14.39 11.90
CA LEU A 71 9.24 15.83 11.81
C LEU A 71 9.58 16.48 13.16
N ILE A 72 9.05 15.93 14.26
CA ILE A 72 9.32 16.45 15.61
C ILE A 72 10.54 15.80 16.29
N ASP A 73 10.99 14.65 15.78
CA ASP A 73 12.17 13.96 16.32
C ASP A 73 13.46 14.68 15.88
N PRO A 74 14.20 15.28 16.84
CA PRO A 74 15.44 15.99 16.53
C PRO A 74 16.55 15.09 15.98
N TYR A 75 16.51 13.79 16.23
CA TYR A 75 17.50 12.83 15.73
C TYR A 75 17.22 12.41 14.29
N ALA A 76 15.96 12.40 13.85
CA ALA A 76 15.61 12.09 12.49
C ALA A 76 16.07 13.19 11.52
N ALA A 77 16.22 14.42 11.99
CA ALA A 77 16.65 15.61 11.24
C ALA A 77 15.92 15.81 9.90
N VAL A 78 14.66 15.36 9.84
CA VAL A 78 13.82 15.45 8.64
C VAL A 78 13.13 16.80 8.58
N ARG A 79 13.19 17.45 7.41
CA ARG A 79 12.51 18.74 7.17
C ARG A 79 11.22 18.52 6.39
N LEU A 80 10.21 19.35 6.62
CA LEU A 80 8.93 19.28 5.92
C LEU A 80 9.08 19.26 4.39
N LEU A 81 10.03 20.04 3.86
CA LEU A 81 10.30 20.04 2.42
C LEU A 81 10.73 18.68 1.87
N GLN A 82 11.50 17.91 2.65
CA GLN A 82 11.96 16.58 2.25
C GLN A 82 10.86 15.51 2.32
N VAL A 83 9.81 15.77 3.10
CA VAL A 83 8.63 14.89 3.17
C VAL A 83 7.74 15.07 1.94
N VAL A 84 7.61 16.33 1.46
CA VAL A 84 6.69 16.66 0.35
C VAL A 84 7.39 16.61 -1.01
N VAL A 85 8.71 16.89 -1.05
CA VAL A 85 9.46 16.91 -2.31
C VAL A 85 10.58 15.87 -2.22
N PRO A 86 10.64 14.90 -3.14
CA PRO A 86 11.68 13.86 -3.14
C PRO A 86 13.01 14.44 -3.63
N LEU A 87 13.58 15.39 -2.87
CA LEU A 87 14.84 16.04 -3.17
C LEU A 87 16.01 15.24 -2.58
N PRO A 88 17.18 15.21 -3.26
CA PRO A 88 18.38 14.55 -2.76
C PRO A 88 19.09 15.40 -1.68
N LEU A 89 18.36 15.80 -0.65
CA LEU A 89 18.85 16.66 0.45
C LEU A 89 18.89 15.88 1.76
N GLY A 90 19.92 16.16 2.57
CA GLY A 90 20.06 15.59 3.92
C GLY A 90 20.77 14.24 3.97
N PRO A 91 20.87 13.63 5.16
CA PRO A 91 21.40 12.30 5.33
C PRO A 91 20.44 11.28 4.67
N TYR A 92 21.01 10.31 3.95
CA TYR A 92 20.26 9.25 3.26
C TYR A 92 19.22 9.75 2.23
N PRO A 93 19.59 10.66 1.30
CA PRO A 93 18.64 11.34 0.41
C PRO A 93 17.86 10.37 -0.49
N PHE A 94 18.46 9.27 -0.92
CA PHE A 94 17.83 8.25 -1.75
C PHE A 94 16.68 7.56 -1.01
N TRP A 95 16.96 7.06 0.20
CA TRP A 95 15.96 6.32 0.97
C TRP A 95 14.80 7.20 1.44
N LEU A 96 15.11 8.42 1.86
CA LEU A 96 14.09 9.39 2.25
C LEU A 96 13.24 9.82 1.04
N GLY A 97 13.85 10.00 -0.14
CA GLY A 97 13.17 10.30 -1.39
C GLY A 97 12.17 9.21 -1.81
N LEU A 98 12.48 7.92 -1.57
CA LEU A 98 11.53 6.82 -1.80
C LEU A 98 10.30 6.93 -0.89
N GLY A 99 10.50 7.33 0.37
CA GLY A 99 9.41 7.59 1.30
C GLY A 99 8.51 8.74 0.82
N ALA A 100 9.11 9.85 0.40
CA ALA A 100 8.38 11.00 -0.15
C ALA A 100 7.59 10.62 -1.43
N LEU A 101 8.20 9.91 -2.37
CA LEU A 101 7.50 9.42 -3.57
C LEU A 101 6.33 8.48 -3.23
N SER A 102 6.51 7.62 -2.24
CA SER A 102 5.43 6.75 -1.76
C SER A 102 4.29 7.57 -1.16
N LEU A 103 4.62 8.60 -0.35
CA LEU A 103 3.65 9.51 0.25
C LEU A 103 2.87 10.26 -0.83
N ASP A 104 3.54 10.79 -1.85
CA ASP A 104 2.89 11.51 -2.96
C ASP A 104 1.91 10.60 -3.71
N ALA A 105 2.32 9.34 -3.97
CA ALA A 105 1.44 8.36 -4.58
C ALA A 105 0.22 8.07 -3.70
N ILE A 106 0.40 7.89 -2.38
CA ILE A 106 -0.69 7.65 -1.43
C ILE A 106 -1.60 8.88 -1.33
N ALA A 107 -1.04 10.11 -1.30
CA ALA A 107 -1.81 11.35 -1.29
C ALA A 107 -2.68 11.48 -2.55
N ALA A 108 -2.13 11.17 -3.73
CA ALA A 108 -2.89 11.14 -4.98
C ALA A 108 -4.01 10.08 -4.95
N LEU A 109 -3.76 8.90 -4.37
CA LEU A 109 -4.77 7.85 -4.18
C LEU A 109 -5.91 8.31 -3.26
N VAL A 110 -5.59 8.94 -2.14
CA VAL A 110 -6.57 9.47 -1.19
C VAL A 110 -7.38 10.59 -1.85
N ALA A 111 -6.72 11.58 -2.44
CA ALA A 111 -7.37 12.72 -3.08
C ALA A 111 -8.34 12.25 -4.18
N THR A 112 -7.90 11.37 -5.08
CA THR A 112 -8.75 10.85 -6.15
C THR A 112 -9.87 9.93 -5.65
N SER A 113 -9.68 9.26 -4.52
CA SER A 113 -10.73 8.45 -3.90
C SER A 113 -11.81 9.31 -3.25
N LEU A 114 -11.42 10.42 -2.61
CA LEU A 114 -12.36 11.41 -2.06
C LEU A 114 -13.13 12.14 -3.18
N LEU A 115 -12.45 12.47 -4.27
CA LEU A 115 -13.03 13.13 -5.44
C LEU A 115 -13.66 12.14 -6.46
N ARG A 116 -13.87 10.89 -6.06
CA ARG A 116 -14.31 9.80 -6.95
C ARG A 116 -15.58 10.14 -7.74
N HIS A 117 -16.51 10.89 -7.14
CA HIS A 117 -17.76 11.30 -7.75
C HIS A 117 -17.60 12.37 -8.86
N ARG A 118 -16.46 13.10 -8.86
CA ARG A 118 -16.12 14.13 -9.85
C ARG A 118 -15.20 13.62 -10.95
N LEU A 119 -14.64 12.41 -10.82
CA LEU A 119 -13.67 11.86 -11.75
C LEU A 119 -14.29 10.82 -12.67
N SER A 120 -13.77 10.73 -13.91
CA SER A 120 -14.11 9.64 -14.80
C SER A 120 -13.57 8.31 -14.22
N LEU A 121 -14.28 7.21 -14.54
CA LEU A 121 -13.84 5.86 -14.14
C LEU A 121 -12.45 5.51 -14.64
N ARG A 122 -12.08 6.00 -15.83
CA ARG A 122 -10.76 5.78 -16.43
C ARG A 122 -9.70 6.49 -15.64
N THR A 123 -9.86 7.80 -15.41
CA THR A 123 -8.91 8.62 -14.61
C THR A 123 -8.70 8.03 -13.23
N TRP A 124 -9.80 7.73 -12.52
CA TRP A 124 -9.70 7.14 -11.19
C TRP A 124 -8.95 5.80 -11.20
N LYS A 125 -9.24 4.90 -12.14
CA LYS A 125 -8.54 3.61 -12.25
C LYS A 125 -7.05 3.80 -12.55
N THR A 126 -6.70 4.73 -13.44
CA THR A 126 -5.30 5.00 -13.81
C THR A 126 -4.50 5.47 -12.59
N VAL A 127 -5.02 6.46 -11.84
CA VAL A 127 -4.36 6.91 -10.62
C VAL A 127 -4.34 5.81 -9.56
N HIS A 128 -5.40 5.01 -9.45
CA HIS A 128 -5.46 3.92 -8.47
C HIS A 128 -4.39 2.83 -8.67
N TRP A 129 -3.80 2.73 -9.88
CA TRP A 129 -2.65 1.87 -10.12
C TRP A 129 -1.38 2.31 -9.37
N LEU A 130 -1.28 3.58 -8.95
CA LEU A 130 -0.19 4.07 -8.11
C LEU A 130 -0.10 3.30 -6.77
N GLY A 131 -1.20 2.69 -6.31
CA GLY A 131 -1.19 1.82 -5.14
C GLY A 131 -0.23 0.63 -5.25
N TYR A 132 0.03 0.14 -6.47
CA TYR A 132 1.03 -0.91 -6.68
C TYR A 132 2.46 -0.37 -6.69
N ALA A 133 2.66 0.89 -7.01
CA ALA A 133 3.97 1.55 -6.97
C ALA A 133 4.30 2.07 -5.56
N SER A 134 3.30 2.58 -4.82
CA SER A 134 3.50 3.14 -3.48
C SER A 134 4.05 2.11 -2.50
N TRP A 135 3.57 0.87 -2.57
CA TRP A 135 4.00 -0.18 -1.64
C TRP A 135 5.50 -0.52 -1.76
N PRO A 136 6.08 -0.85 -2.94
CA PRO A 136 7.52 -1.14 -3.03
C PRO A 136 8.39 0.07 -2.69
N LEU A 137 7.93 1.30 -2.96
CA LEU A 137 8.63 2.51 -2.55
C LEU A 137 8.68 2.65 -1.02
N ALA A 138 7.53 2.47 -0.33
CA ALA A 138 7.46 2.46 1.13
C ALA A 138 8.28 1.31 1.73
N PHE A 139 8.23 0.13 1.13
CA PHE A 139 8.98 -1.05 1.55
C PHE A 139 10.50 -0.81 1.49
N ALA A 140 11.00 -0.31 0.35
CA ALA A 140 12.41 0.01 0.18
C ALA A 140 12.86 1.15 1.10
N HIS A 141 12.01 2.18 1.30
CA HIS A 141 12.25 3.23 2.30
C HIS A 141 12.43 2.63 3.71
N GLY A 142 11.52 1.75 4.12
CA GLY A 142 11.57 1.12 5.44
C GLY A 142 12.82 0.25 5.63
N LEU A 143 13.29 -0.44 4.58
CA LEU A 143 14.54 -1.21 4.62
C LEU A 143 15.77 -0.29 4.71
N GLY A 144 15.78 0.83 4.01
CA GLY A 144 16.93 1.72 3.94
C GLY A 144 17.06 2.71 5.11
N MET A 145 15.92 3.15 5.68
CA MET A 145 15.88 4.10 6.81
C MET A 145 15.67 3.43 8.15
N GLY A 146 15.19 2.18 8.17
CA GLY A 146 14.88 1.46 9.40
C GLY A 146 16.13 1.08 10.18
N SER A 147 16.30 1.58 11.40
CA SER A 147 17.36 1.17 12.31
C SER A 147 17.27 -0.31 12.73
N ASP A 148 16.11 -0.93 12.54
CA ASP A 148 15.86 -2.36 12.78
C ASP A 148 16.00 -3.22 11.54
N SER A 149 16.38 -2.65 10.40
CA SER A 149 16.42 -3.34 9.11
C SER A 149 17.34 -4.58 9.09
N SER A 150 18.28 -4.69 10.02
CA SER A 150 19.15 -5.85 10.20
C SER A 150 18.65 -6.85 11.28
N THR A 151 17.57 -6.55 11.98
CA THR A 151 17.04 -7.43 13.04
C THR A 151 16.19 -8.56 12.47
N VAL A 152 16.27 -9.73 13.08
CA VAL A 152 15.56 -10.95 12.62
C VAL A 152 14.05 -10.73 12.59
N TRP A 153 13.48 -10.07 13.60
CA TRP A 153 12.03 -9.82 13.66
C TRP A 153 11.55 -8.93 12.51
N PHE A 154 12.31 -7.85 12.21
CA PHE A 154 11.96 -6.93 11.13
C PHE A 154 12.10 -7.61 9.76
N LEU A 155 13.20 -8.36 9.54
CA LEU A 155 13.41 -9.11 8.30
C LEU A 155 12.33 -10.18 8.07
N ALA A 156 11.90 -10.89 9.13
CA ALA A 156 10.81 -11.85 9.03
C ALA A 156 9.49 -11.17 8.64
N LEU A 157 9.18 -10.02 9.23
CA LEU A 157 7.98 -9.24 8.96
C LEU A 157 8.01 -8.63 7.55
N ALA A 158 9.16 -8.09 7.13
CA ALA A 158 9.38 -7.59 5.78
C ALA A 158 9.26 -8.72 4.74
N GLY A 159 9.89 -9.87 5.00
CA GLY A 159 9.79 -11.04 4.13
C GLY A 159 8.36 -11.56 3.99
N ALA A 160 7.61 -11.66 5.09
CA ALA A 160 6.20 -12.03 5.08
C ALA A 160 5.34 -11.03 4.27
N SER A 161 5.60 -9.72 4.44
CA SER A 161 4.90 -8.66 3.70
C SER A 161 5.19 -8.74 2.20
N ALA A 162 6.47 -8.91 1.83
CA ALA A 162 6.88 -9.06 0.43
C ALA A 162 6.28 -10.33 -0.20
N GLY A 163 6.30 -11.45 0.52
CA GLY A 163 5.69 -12.70 0.08
C GLY A 163 4.18 -12.58 -0.13
N ALA A 164 3.47 -11.93 0.79
CA ALA A 164 2.02 -11.71 0.68
C ALA A 164 1.66 -10.86 -0.54
N VAL A 165 2.38 -9.75 -0.78
CA VAL A 165 2.15 -8.89 -1.95
C VAL A 165 2.53 -9.62 -3.25
N ALA A 166 3.67 -10.30 -3.28
CA ALA A 166 4.10 -11.07 -4.46
C ALA A 166 3.09 -12.15 -4.84
N LEU A 167 2.57 -12.88 -3.83
CA LEU A 167 1.53 -13.89 -4.04
C LEU A 167 0.24 -13.26 -4.57
N ALA A 168 -0.25 -12.17 -3.95
CA ALA A 168 -1.46 -11.48 -4.37
C ALA A 168 -1.34 -10.95 -5.81
N VAL A 169 -0.26 -10.25 -6.14
CA VAL A 169 -0.02 -9.70 -7.47
C VAL A 169 0.20 -10.83 -8.49
N GLY A 170 0.97 -11.86 -8.13
CA GLY A 170 1.21 -13.03 -8.97
C GLY A 170 -0.10 -13.74 -9.35
N THR A 171 -0.98 -14.01 -8.40
CA THR A 171 -2.30 -14.61 -8.67
C THR A 171 -3.16 -13.75 -9.58
N ARG A 172 -3.09 -12.42 -9.45
CA ARG A 172 -3.79 -11.49 -10.34
C ARG A 172 -3.27 -11.57 -11.77
N LEU A 173 -1.95 -11.57 -11.96
CA LEU A 173 -1.31 -11.61 -13.29
C LEU A 173 -1.53 -12.96 -13.98
N LEU A 174 -1.37 -14.06 -13.26
CA LEU A 174 -1.60 -15.42 -13.79
C LEU A 174 -3.09 -15.64 -14.11
N GLY A 175 -3.99 -15.19 -13.25
CA GLY A 175 -5.42 -15.26 -13.48
C GLY A 175 -5.88 -14.43 -14.70
N ALA A 176 -5.14 -13.38 -15.08
CA ALA A 176 -5.44 -12.60 -16.28
C ALA A 176 -5.20 -13.36 -17.58
N ARG A 177 -4.37 -14.42 -17.56
CA ARG A 177 -3.97 -15.22 -18.73
C ARG A 177 -4.90 -16.40 -19.01
N ARG A 178 -5.88 -16.72 -18.14
CA ARG A 178 -6.80 -17.83 -18.40
C ARG A 178 -7.89 -17.38 -19.38
N PRO A 179 -8.02 -18.01 -20.56
CA PRO A 179 -9.09 -17.73 -21.50
C PRO A 179 -10.45 -18.02 -20.84
N TYR A 180 -11.44 -17.19 -21.12
CA TYR A 180 -12.83 -17.47 -20.71
C TYR A 180 -13.30 -18.73 -21.42
N PRO A 181 -13.84 -19.74 -20.72
CA PRO A 181 -14.37 -20.94 -21.40
C PRO A 181 -15.48 -20.55 -22.37
N LYS A 182 -15.30 -20.86 -23.65
CA LYS A 182 -16.27 -20.58 -24.73
C LYS A 182 -17.50 -21.51 -24.71
N TYR A 183 -17.87 -22.05 -23.57
CA TYR A 183 -18.91 -23.10 -23.49
C TYR A 183 -20.36 -22.64 -23.55
N LEU A 184 -20.68 -21.44 -24.00
CA LEU A 184 -22.08 -20.97 -24.11
C LEU A 184 -22.56 -20.70 -25.56
N GLY A 185 -21.74 -20.99 -26.57
CA GLY A 185 -22.13 -20.77 -27.97
C GLY A 185 -22.81 -21.96 -28.66
N THR A 186 -22.59 -23.19 -28.19
CA THR A 186 -23.06 -24.40 -28.92
C THR A 186 -24.38 -24.98 -28.41
N ALA A 187 -24.90 -24.53 -27.28
CA ALA A 187 -26.17 -25.04 -26.76
C ALA A 187 -27.44 -24.38 -27.37
N LEU A 188 -27.27 -23.31 -28.13
CA LEU A 188 -28.40 -22.63 -28.77
C LEU A 188 -28.53 -22.96 -30.26
N GLU A 189 -27.58 -23.68 -30.88
CA GLU A 189 -27.62 -24.03 -32.28
C GLU A 189 -28.21 -25.44 -32.54
N THR A 190 -28.48 -26.23 -31.51
CA THR A 190 -29.03 -27.60 -31.67
C THR A 190 -30.51 -27.73 -31.36
N GLY A 191 -31.20 -26.63 -31.11
CA GLY A 191 -32.67 -26.59 -30.97
C GLY A 191 -33.35 -26.38 -32.30
N GLY A 192 -33.19 -27.32 -33.26
CA GLY A 192 -34.04 -27.34 -34.45
C GLY A 192 -35.43 -27.89 -34.14
N PRO A 193 -36.46 -27.42 -34.85
CA PRO A 193 -37.87 -27.69 -34.55
C PRO A 193 -38.25 -29.12 -35.01
N ALA A 194 -39.09 -29.73 -34.19
CA ALA A 194 -40.01 -30.80 -34.67
C ALA A 194 -41.42 -30.24 -34.64
#